data_e458f756790db814db75028e6241d015
#
_entry.id   e458f756790db814db75028e6241d015
#
_cell.length_a   1.000
_cell.length_b   1.000
_cell.length_c   1.000
_cell.angle_alpha   90.00
_cell.angle_beta   90.00
_cell.angle_gamma   90.00
#
_symmetry.space_group_name_H-M   'P 1'
#
loop_
_entity.id
_entity.type
_entity.pdbx_description
1 polymer ?
#
loop_
_entity_poly.entity_id
_entity_poly.type
_entity_poly.pdbx_seq_one_letter_code
_entity_poly.pdbx_strand_id
1 'polypeptide(L)' 'EMPPVFVFETDDDRTTLAENSIGFYMAARKAGVPAELHIFREGGHGFGCGDDNGQTGEWKQLFINWAKSLNII' A
#
# COMPACT_ATOMS: atom_id res chain seq x y z
N GLU A 1 1.45 -2.79 20.54
CA GLU A 1 0.40 -3.21 19.61
C GLU A 1 0.38 -2.28 18.38
N MET A 2 0.44 -2.84 17.19
CA MET A 2 0.52 -2.04 15.97
C MET A 2 -0.87 -1.57 15.52
N PRO A 3 -0.96 -0.33 15.03
CA PRO A 3 -2.21 0.13 14.43
C PRO A 3 -2.46 -0.55 13.08
N PRO A 4 -3.66 -0.44 12.54
CA PRO A 4 -3.94 -0.94 11.21
C PRO A 4 -2.96 -0.36 10.17
N VAL A 5 -2.67 -1.14 9.14
CA VAL A 5 -1.62 -0.81 8.16
C VAL A 5 -2.19 -0.80 6.75
N PHE A 6 -1.84 0.23 6.00
CA PHE A 6 -2.13 0.33 4.57
C PHE A 6 -0.80 0.44 3.84
N VAL A 7 -0.53 -0.50 2.93
CA VAL A 7 0.73 -0.56 2.20
C VAL A 7 0.45 -0.49 0.72
N PHE A 8 1.19 0.36 0.00
CA PHE A 8 1.11 0.39 -1.46
C PHE A 8 2.52 0.46 -2.04
N GLU A 9 2.69 -0.14 -3.20
CA GLU A 9 3.99 -0.31 -3.82
C GLU A 9 3.82 -0.46 -5.32
N THR A 10 4.89 -0.27 -6.07
CA THR A 10 4.88 -0.56 -7.50
C THR A 10 5.75 -1.77 -7.78
N ASP A 11 5.32 -2.59 -8.72
CA ASP A 11 6.03 -3.81 -9.07
C ASP A 11 7.36 -3.51 -9.77
N ASP A 12 7.49 -2.35 -10.40
CA ASP A 12 8.71 -1.94 -11.10
C ASP A 12 9.65 -1.11 -10.23
N ASP A 13 9.41 -1.02 -8.93
CA ASP A 13 10.29 -0.30 -8.02
C ASP A 13 11.59 -1.11 -7.84
N ARG A 14 12.71 -0.50 -8.22
CA ARG A 14 14.02 -1.15 -8.12
C ARG A 14 14.75 -0.80 -6.83
N THR A 15 14.28 0.20 -6.12
CA THR A 15 14.88 0.61 -4.85
C THR A 15 14.32 -0.22 -3.70
N THR A 16 13.00 -0.34 -3.65
CA THR A 16 12.31 -1.17 -2.66
C THR A 16 11.49 -2.20 -3.42
N LEU A 17 11.92 -3.45 -3.36
CA LEU A 17 11.26 -4.50 -4.14
C LEU A 17 9.87 -4.82 -3.59
N ALA A 18 8.95 -5.15 -4.50
CA ALA A 18 7.59 -5.49 -4.12
C ALA A 18 7.54 -6.64 -3.12
N GLU A 19 8.49 -7.57 -3.20
CA GLU A 19 8.58 -8.68 -2.26
C GLU A 19 8.68 -8.22 -0.81
N ASN A 20 9.31 -7.07 -0.57
CA ASN A 20 9.41 -6.54 0.79
C ASN A 20 8.04 -6.12 1.32
N SER A 21 7.22 -5.50 0.48
CA SER A 21 5.88 -5.09 0.86
C SER A 21 4.98 -6.29 1.10
N ILE A 22 5.11 -7.31 0.26
CA ILE A 22 4.37 -8.56 0.42
C ILE A 22 4.74 -9.21 1.74
N GLY A 23 6.05 -9.27 2.05
CA GLY A 23 6.53 -9.85 3.30
C GLY A 23 6.00 -9.10 4.52
N PHE A 24 6.00 -7.78 4.45
CA PHE A 24 5.48 -6.95 5.53
C PHE A 24 4.00 -7.21 5.75
N TYR A 25 3.23 -7.28 4.66
CA TYR A 25 1.80 -7.57 4.73
C TYR A 25 1.55 -8.94 5.39
N MET A 26 2.31 -9.95 4.97
CA MET A 26 2.15 -11.29 5.54
C MET A 26 2.49 -11.32 7.03
N ALA A 27 3.53 -10.58 7.42
CA ALA A 27 3.90 -10.48 8.83
C ALA A 27 2.80 -9.81 9.66
N ALA A 28 2.19 -8.76 9.11
CA ALA A 28 1.10 -8.06 9.79
C ALA A 28 -0.09 -9.00 9.98
N ARG A 29 -0.45 -9.76 8.95
CA ARG A 29 -1.53 -10.74 9.06
C ARG A 29 -1.25 -11.77 10.14
N LYS A 30 -0.03 -12.29 10.17
CA LYS A 30 0.36 -13.31 11.15
C LYS A 30 0.28 -12.76 12.57
N ALA A 31 0.56 -11.47 12.73
CA ALA A 31 0.49 -10.83 14.05
C ALA A 31 -0.92 -10.39 14.42
N GLY A 32 -1.90 -10.61 13.56
CA GLY A 32 -3.29 -10.21 13.83
C GLY A 32 -3.55 -8.73 13.62
N VAL A 33 -2.68 -8.05 12.89
CA VAL A 33 -2.83 -6.62 12.61
C VAL A 33 -3.63 -6.47 11.30
N PRO A 34 -4.73 -5.69 11.31
CA PRO A 34 -5.46 -5.43 10.07
C PRO A 34 -4.55 -4.76 9.05
N ALA A 35 -4.49 -5.31 7.84
CA ALA A 35 -3.58 -4.81 6.81
C ALA A 35 -4.24 -4.88 5.45
N GLU A 36 -3.92 -3.90 4.61
CA GLU A 36 -4.34 -3.89 3.22
C GLU A 36 -3.13 -3.58 2.36
N LEU A 37 -2.99 -4.29 1.23
CA LEU A 37 -1.85 -4.16 0.35
C LEU A 37 -2.30 -3.98 -1.08
N HIS A 38 -1.72 -3.00 -1.78
CA HIS A 38 -1.94 -2.77 -3.19
C HIS A 38 -0.59 -2.67 -3.90
N ILE A 39 -0.43 -3.45 -4.96
CA ILE A 39 0.77 -3.40 -5.76
C ILE A 39 0.37 -3.00 -7.18
N PHE A 40 0.88 -1.87 -7.64
CA PHE A 40 0.61 -1.37 -8.98
C PHE A 40 1.71 -1.86 -9.92
N ARG A 41 1.35 -2.10 -11.18
CA ARG A 41 2.29 -2.66 -12.13
C ARG A 41 3.47 -1.73 -12.39
N GLU A 42 3.25 -0.42 -12.42
CA GLU A 42 4.31 0.53 -12.72
C GLU A 42 4.11 1.85 -11.96
N GLY A 43 5.17 2.63 -11.85
CA GLY A 43 5.14 3.92 -11.16
C GLY A 43 6.47 4.25 -10.51
N GLY A 44 7.37 3.28 -10.35
CA GLY A 44 8.68 3.48 -9.75
C GLY A 44 8.62 3.76 -8.26
N HIS A 45 9.75 4.21 -7.72
CA HIS A 45 9.89 4.48 -6.29
C HIS A 45 9.55 5.93 -6.00
N GLY A 46 8.89 6.16 -4.87
CA GLY A 46 8.66 7.52 -4.39
C GLY A 46 7.73 8.33 -5.28
N PHE A 47 6.69 7.70 -5.83
CA PHE A 47 5.79 8.39 -6.76
C PHE A 47 4.87 9.42 -6.07
N GLY A 48 5.03 9.62 -4.76
CA GLY A 48 4.24 10.61 -4.03
C GLY A 48 2.75 10.30 -4.09
N CYS A 49 1.95 11.28 -4.54
CA CYS A 49 0.51 11.09 -4.69
C CYS A 49 0.14 10.27 -5.92
N GLY A 50 1.08 10.08 -6.85
CA GLY A 50 0.83 9.31 -8.05
C GLY A 50 -0.06 9.99 -9.07
N ASP A 51 -0.27 11.30 -8.95
CA ASP A 51 -1.23 12.01 -9.82
C ASP A 51 -0.85 11.91 -11.30
N ASP A 52 0.44 11.88 -11.59
CA ASP A 52 0.94 11.84 -12.97
C ASP A 52 1.34 10.43 -13.41
N ASN A 53 1.04 9.41 -12.62
CA ASN A 53 1.51 8.04 -12.85
C ASN A 53 0.38 7.05 -13.15
N GLY A 54 -0.67 7.49 -13.82
CA GLY A 54 -1.73 6.58 -14.24
C GLY A 54 -2.33 5.81 -13.07
N GLN A 55 -2.17 4.49 -13.10
CA GLN A 55 -2.83 3.64 -12.11
C GLN A 55 -2.39 3.91 -10.67
N THR A 56 -1.18 4.44 -10.45
CA THR A 56 -0.73 4.70 -9.09
C THR A 56 -1.47 5.86 -8.45
N GLY A 57 -2.09 6.73 -9.26
CA GLY A 57 -2.91 7.82 -8.73
C GLY A 57 -4.15 7.34 -8.00
N GLU A 58 -4.55 6.10 -8.23
CA GLU A 58 -5.73 5.54 -7.58
C GLU A 58 -5.53 5.21 -6.11
N TRP A 59 -4.29 5.21 -5.64
CA TRP A 59 -4.02 4.82 -4.25
C TRP A 59 -4.74 5.73 -3.26
N LYS A 60 -4.95 6.98 -3.62
CA LYS A 60 -5.63 7.92 -2.71
C LYS A 60 -7.06 7.48 -2.42
N GLN A 61 -7.79 7.06 -3.44
CA GLN A 61 -9.16 6.59 -3.23
C GLN A 61 -9.17 5.27 -2.48
N LEU A 62 -8.22 4.39 -2.79
CA LEU A 62 -8.08 3.13 -2.08
C LEU A 62 -7.80 3.35 -0.60
N PHE A 63 -6.92 4.31 -0.29
CA PHE A 63 -6.61 4.66 1.08
C PHE A 63 -7.85 5.20 1.81
N ILE A 64 -8.60 6.08 1.16
CA ILE A 64 -9.82 6.65 1.74
C ILE A 64 -10.82 5.55 2.05
N ASN A 65 -11.03 4.62 1.11
CA ASN A 65 -11.96 3.52 1.31
C ASN A 65 -11.54 2.64 2.48
N TRP A 66 -10.23 2.36 2.57
CA TRP A 66 -9.70 1.57 3.67
C TRP A 66 -9.91 2.28 5.02
N ALA A 67 -9.60 3.56 5.09
CA ALA A 67 -9.75 4.33 6.33
C ALA A 67 -11.20 4.39 6.78
N LYS A 68 -12.13 4.54 5.82
CA LYS A 68 -13.56 4.52 6.14
C LYS A 68 -14.01 3.17 6.67
N SER A 69 -13.49 2.08 6.12
CA SER A 69 -13.87 0.74 6.55
C SER A 69 -13.49 0.48 8.01
N LEU A 70 -12.50 1.21 8.52
CA LEU A 70 -12.04 1.09 9.89
C LEU A 70 -12.53 2.22 10.79
N ASN A 71 -13.38 3.08 10.27
CA ASN A 71 -13.92 4.23 11.00
C ASN A 71 -12.84 5.20 11.46
N ILE A 72 -11.77 5.32 10.69
CA ILE A 72 -10.69 6.25 10.99
C ILE A 72 -11.05 7.66 10.53
N ILE A 73 -11.78 7.76 9.43
CA ILE A 73 -12.25 9.04 8.89
C ILE A 73 -13.73 8.96 8.55
#